data_8340662e8b0d9d706d9104137b1e36f2
#
_entry.id   8340662e8b0d9d706d9104137b1e36f2
#
_cell.length_a   1.000
_cell.length_b   1.000
_cell.length_c   1.000
_cell.angle_alpha   90.00
_cell.angle_beta   90.00
_cell.angle_gamma   90.00
#
_symmetry.space_group_name_H-M   'P 1'
#
loop_
_entity.id
_entity.type
_entity.pdbx_description
1 polymer ?
#
loop_
_entity_poly.entity_id
_entity_poly.type
_entity_poly.pdbx_seq_one_letter_code
_entity_poly.pdbx_strand_id
1 'polypeptide(L)'
;MINQIFLIGPMGSGKSTMGRLLAKKLGLPCFDLDKLIEDQEKMSISDIFQKHNEKYFRDLESITLKQYSEESNFVISTGGGCVLRDQNLNILRKDLVIYLKISIETQFERVKSRTHRPLLNNVTKDTLVQLDKERGSVYSGISNIEVDVSNLDKEDVLSTIIRRLESYSEKN
;
A
#
# COMPACT_ATOMS: atom_id res chain seq x y z
N MET A 1 21.49 6.74 0.70
CA MET A 1 20.93 5.90 -0.41
C MET A 1 19.58 5.37 0.03
N ILE A 2 18.57 5.40 -0.85
CA ILE A 2 17.25 4.83 -0.57
C ILE A 2 17.39 3.31 -0.64
N ASN A 3 17.21 2.62 0.49
CA ASN A 3 17.35 1.17 0.54
C ASN A 3 16.03 0.45 0.27
N GLN A 4 14.93 1.03 0.71
CA GLN A 4 13.61 0.42 0.58
C GLN A 4 12.58 1.49 0.22
N ILE A 5 11.57 1.10 -0.56
CA ILE A 5 10.45 1.97 -0.90
C ILE A 5 9.15 1.27 -0.52
N PHE A 6 8.41 1.86 0.39
CA PHE A 6 7.09 1.40 0.79
C PHE A 6 5.99 2.20 0.09
N LEU A 7 5.06 1.52 -0.58
CA LEU A 7 3.85 2.13 -1.11
C LEU A 7 2.70 1.90 -0.14
N ILE A 8 2.15 2.99 0.38
CA ILE A 8 1.00 2.98 1.29
C ILE A 8 -0.19 3.71 0.68
N GLY A 9 -1.36 3.51 1.25
CA GLY A 9 -2.60 4.16 0.83
C GLY A 9 -3.81 3.23 0.87
N PRO A 10 -5.01 3.75 0.63
CA PRO A 10 -6.24 2.98 0.72
C PRO A 10 -6.38 1.94 -0.40
N MET A 11 -7.36 1.04 -0.26
CA MET A 11 -7.73 0.12 -1.33
C MET A 11 -8.11 0.90 -2.59
N GLY A 12 -7.79 0.37 -3.76
CA GLY A 12 -8.10 1.04 -5.03
C GLY A 12 -7.14 2.17 -5.44
N SER A 13 -6.18 2.60 -4.59
CA SER A 13 -5.21 3.63 -4.95
C SER A 13 -4.15 3.18 -5.97
N GLY A 14 -4.03 1.86 -6.23
CA GLY A 14 -3.14 1.34 -7.28
C GLY A 14 -1.76 0.92 -6.81
N LYS A 15 -1.53 0.73 -5.50
CA LYS A 15 -0.23 0.36 -4.92
C LYS A 15 0.45 -0.81 -5.60
N SER A 16 -0.22 -1.94 -5.73
CA SER A 16 0.35 -3.16 -6.36
C SER A 16 0.75 -2.93 -7.82
N THR A 17 0.01 -2.12 -8.56
CA THR A 17 0.33 -1.75 -9.94
C THR A 17 1.53 -0.81 -9.99
N MET A 18 1.50 0.25 -9.18
CA MET A 18 2.60 1.21 -9.10
C MET A 18 3.87 0.59 -8.55
N GLY A 19 3.75 -0.31 -7.57
CA GLY A 19 4.90 -1.05 -7.03
C GLY A 19 5.66 -1.79 -8.12
N ARG A 20 4.95 -2.54 -8.96
CA ARG A 20 5.56 -3.26 -10.08
C ARG A 20 6.17 -2.34 -11.14
N LEU A 21 5.47 -1.26 -11.50
CA LEU A 21 5.97 -0.30 -12.48
C LEU A 21 7.20 0.46 -11.97
N LEU A 22 7.16 0.93 -10.74
CA LEU A 22 8.24 1.63 -10.08
C LEU A 22 9.47 0.74 -9.94
N ALA A 23 9.28 -0.48 -9.41
CA ALA A 23 10.35 -1.46 -9.25
C ALA A 23 11.02 -1.79 -10.60
N LYS A 24 10.23 -2.03 -11.66
CA LYS A 24 10.74 -2.23 -13.02
C LYS A 24 11.56 -1.03 -13.51
N LYS A 25 11.09 0.19 -13.24
CA LYS A 25 11.78 1.42 -13.65
C LYS A 25 13.10 1.62 -12.94
N LEU A 26 13.16 1.22 -11.65
CA LEU A 26 14.35 1.33 -10.80
C LEU A 26 15.28 0.11 -10.87
N GLY A 27 14.91 -0.97 -11.56
CA GLY A 27 15.67 -2.22 -11.58
C GLY A 27 15.68 -2.96 -10.25
N LEU A 28 14.62 -2.80 -9.43
CA LEU A 28 14.50 -3.39 -8.11
C LEU A 28 13.48 -4.54 -8.09
N PRO A 29 13.60 -5.53 -7.18
CA PRO A 29 12.52 -6.48 -6.91
C PRO A 29 11.29 -5.77 -6.33
N CYS A 30 10.12 -6.36 -6.58
CA CYS A 30 8.84 -5.85 -6.09
C CYS A 30 8.10 -6.91 -5.29
N PHE A 31 7.65 -6.55 -4.11
CA PHE A 31 6.82 -7.40 -3.26
C PHE A 31 5.44 -6.76 -3.04
N ASP A 32 4.43 -7.61 -2.92
CA ASP A 32 3.08 -7.23 -2.49
C ASP A 32 2.78 -7.98 -1.19
N LEU A 33 2.61 -7.23 -0.11
CA LEU A 33 2.48 -7.80 1.24
C LEU A 33 1.28 -8.74 1.36
N ASP A 34 0.15 -8.36 0.76
CA ASP A 34 -1.06 -9.20 0.73
C ASP A 34 -0.75 -10.52 0.01
N LYS A 35 -0.05 -10.45 -1.12
CA LYS A 35 0.31 -11.65 -1.91
C LYS A 35 1.29 -12.55 -1.17
N LEU A 36 2.27 -11.99 -0.48
CA LEU A 36 3.20 -12.75 0.35
C LEU A 36 2.48 -13.52 1.45
N ILE A 37 1.50 -12.89 2.12
CA ILE A 37 0.68 -13.54 3.14
C ILE A 37 -0.14 -14.69 2.53
N GLU A 38 -0.81 -14.45 1.38
CA GLU A 38 -1.56 -15.51 0.68
C GLU A 38 -0.68 -16.70 0.31
N ASP A 39 0.55 -16.44 -0.17
CA ASP A 39 1.50 -17.48 -0.56
C ASP A 39 2.04 -18.25 0.66
N GLN A 40 2.24 -17.61 1.81
CA GLN A 40 2.66 -18.23 3.06
C GLN A 40 1.55 -19.10 3.66
N GLU A 41 0.34 -18.58 3.74
CA GLU A 41 -0.81 -19.26 4.35
C GLU A 41 -1.47 -20.29 3.40
N LYS A 42 -1.13 -20.28 2.11
CA LYS A 42 -1.80 -21.08 1.07
C LYS A 42 -3.31 -20.86 1.02
N MET A 43 -3.73 -19.65 1.37
CA MET A 43 -5.13 -19.24 1.43
C MET A 43 -5.27 -17.81 0.91
N SER A 44 -6.44 -17.48 0.34
CA SER A 44 -6.75 -16.10 0.01
C SER A 44 -6.94 -15.26 1.28
N ILE A 45 -6.73 -13.95 1.18
CA ILE A 45 -7.03 -13.01 2.28
C ILE A 45 -8.48 -13.18 2.75
N SER A 46 -9.42 -13.39 1.81
CA SER A 46 -10.84 -13.65 2.15
C SER A 46 -11.01 -14.89 3.02
N ASP A 47 -10.34 -15.99 2.67
CA ASP A 47 -10.40 -17.23 3.44
C ASP A 47 -9.75 -17.08 4.83
N ILE A 48 -8.67 -16.31 4.92
CA ILE A 48 -8.02 -16.00 6.19
C ILE A 48 -9.00 -15.26 7.11
N PHE A 49 -9.73 -14.25 6.60
CA PHE A 49 -10.74 -13.54 7.39
C PHE A 49 -11.93 -14.42 7.78
N GLN A 50 -12.34 -15.36 6.91
CA GLN A 50 -13.45 -16.28 7.20
C GLN A 50 -13.09 -17.36 8.23
N LYS A 51 -11.90 -17.95 8.12
CA LYS A 51 -11.44 -19.05 8.99
C LYS A 51 -10.87 -18.56 10.31
N HIS A 52 -10.30 -17.39 10.30
CA HIS A 52 -9.68 -16.75 11.45
C HIS A 52 -10.39 -15.41 11.73
N ASN A 53 -9.70 -14.43 12.22
CA ASN A 53 -10.23 -13.11 12.49
C ASN A 53 -9.28 -12.02 11.98
N GLU A 54 -9.72 -10.77 12.03
CA GLU A 54 -8.89 -9.65 11.62
C GLU A 54 -7.58 -9.58 12.41
N LYS A 55 -7.60 -9.88 13.71
CA LYS A 55 -6.40 -9.87 14.55
C LYS A 55 -5.33 -10.81 14.00
N TYR A 56 -5.71 -12.04 13.62
CA TYR A 56 -4.80 -13.01 13.03
C TYR A 56 -4.16 -12.48 11.74
N PHE A 57 -4.98 -11.93 10.84
CA PHE A 57 -4.46 -11.33 9.61
C PHE A 57 -3.47 -10.18 9.90
N ARG A 58 -3.78 -9.30 10.88
CA ARG A 58 -2.88 -8.21 11.27
C ARG A 58 -1.59 -8.71 11.91
N ASP A 59 -1.64 -9.83 12.61
CA ASP A 59 -0.43 -10.46 13.15
C ASP A 59 0.46 -10.97 12.01
N LEU A 60 -0.10 -11.65 11.02
CA LEU A 60 0.62 -12.07 9.81
C LEU A 60 1.18 -10.87 9.03
N GLU A 61 0.37 -9.83 8.81
CA GLU A 61 0.79 -8.60 8.14
C GLU A 61 2.03 -7.99 8.80
N SER A 62 2.05 -7.92 10.13
CA SER A 62 3.18 -7.38 10.87
C SER A 62 4.42 -8.28 10.84
N ILE A 63 4.24 -9.59 10.95
CA ILE A 63 5.35 -10.56 10.87
C ILE A 63 5.98 -10.52 9.49
N THR A 64 5.16 -10.57 8.43
CA THR A 64 5.64 -10.55 7.05
C THR A 64 6.31 -9.22 6.71
N LEU A 65 5.73 -8.08 7.13
CA LEU A 65 6.36 -6.77 6.93
C LEU A 65 7.74 -6.72 7.60
N LYS A 66 7.84 -7.17 8.84
CA LYS A 66 9.11 -7.21 9.57
C LYS A 66 10.15 -8.07 8.84
N GLN A 67 9.78 -9.28 8.45
CA GLN A 67 10.67 -10.21 7.75
C GLN A 67 11.25 -9.58 6.49
N TYR A 68 10.41 -8.97 5.65
CA TYR A 68 10.85 -8.36 4.40
C TYR A 68 11.56 -7.02 4.60
N SER A 69 11.30 -6.31 5.70
CA SER A 69 12.01 -5.07 6.02
C SER A 69 13.48 -5.27 6.42
N GLU A 70 13.90 -6.48 6.70
CA GLU A 70 15.30 -6.84 6.99
C GLU A 70 16.12 -7.00 5.69
N GLU A 71 15.46 -7.17 4.55
CA GLU A 71 16.07 -7.14 3.22
C GLU A 71 16.39 -5.69 2.79
N SER A 72 17.10 -5.52 1.69
CA SER A 72 17.40 -4.20 1.14
C SER A 72 17.15 -4.13 -0.37
N ASN A 73 17.03 -2.93 -0.91
CA ASN A 73 16.90 -2.66 -2.34
C ASN A 73 15.65 -3.29 -2.97
N PHE A 74 14.46 -2.93 -2.46
CA PHE A 74 13.19 -3.38 -3.03
C PHE A 74 12.09 -2.30 -2.99
N VAL A 75 11.02 -2.57 -3.70
CA VAL A 75 9.74 -1.86 -3.58
C VAL A 75 8.71 -2.81 -2.99
N ILE A 76 8.01 -2.40 -1.94
CA ILE A 76 6.94 -3.18 -1.33
C ILE A 76 5.61 -2.41 -1.32
N SER A 77 4.55 -3.05 -1.82
CA SER A 77 3.18 -2.57 -1.71
C SER A 77 2.55 -3.12 -0.44
N THR A 78 2.05 -2.27 0.44
CA THR A 78 1.41 -2.69 1.69
C THR A 78 -0.10 -2.86 1.52
N GLY A 79 -0.73 -3.61 2.45
CA GLY A 79 -2.18 -3.58 2.64
C GLY A 79 -2.66 -2.21 3.15
N GLY A 80 -3.92 -1.84 2.86
CA GLY A 80 -4.45 -0.54 3.30
C GLY A 80 -4.55 -0.38 4.81
N GLY A 81 -4.63 -1.46 5.57
CA GLY A 81 -4.66 -1.43 7.05
C GLY A 81 -3.30 -1.60 7.71
N CYS A 82 -2.23 -1.74 6.95
CA CYS A 82 -0.88 -1.95 7.47
C CYS A 82 -0.43 -0.83 8.43
N VAL A 83 -0.93 0.37 8.25
CA VAL A 83 -0.62 1.56 9.06
C VAL A 83 -1.38 1.62 10.41
N LEU A 84 -2.22 0.64 10.73
CA LEU A 84 -3.02 0.65 11.96
C LEU A 84 -2.25 0.21 13.21
N ARG A 85 -1.06 -0.35 13.05
CA ARG A 85 -0.26 -0.85 14.17
C ARG A 85 1.04 -0.07 14.33
N ASP A 86 1.34 0.37 15.53
CA ASP A 86 2.55 1.13 15.85
C ASP A 86 3.84 0.39 15.46
N GLN A 87 3.87 -0.93 15.64
CA GLN A 87 5.02 -1.73 15.24
C GLN A 87 5.29 -1.67 13.73
N ASN A 88 4.24 -1.61 12.90
CA ASN A 88 4.38 -1.44 11.45
C ASN A 88 4.82 -0.01 11.11
N LEU A 89 4.25 1.00 11.79
CA LEU A 89 4.66 2.40 11.62
C LEU A 89 6.15 2.59 11.93
N ASN A 90 6.64 1.93 12.98
CA ASN A 90 8.05 1.99 13.35
C ASN A 90 8.98 1.36 12.29
N ILE A 91 8.50 0.37 11.54
CA ILE A 91 9.23 -0.21 10.40
C ILE A 91 9.20 0.76 9.23
N LEU A 92 8.00 1.19 8.82
CA LEU A 92 7.79 2.05 7.65
C LEU A 92 8.59 3.37 7.74
N ARG A 93 8.64 4.01 8.91
CA ARG A 93 9.33 5.29 9.14
C ARG A 93 10.85 5.23 8.97
N LYS A 94 11.45 4.05 8.89
CA LYS A 94 12.90 3.92 8.74
C LYS A 94 13.38 4.16 7.31
N ASP A 95 12.48 4.05 6.34
CA ASP A 95 12.80 4.10 4.93
C ASP A 95 11.82 5.01 4.16
N LEU A 96 11.94 5.02 2.84
CA LEU A 96 11.13 5.88 2.01
C LEU A 96 9.69 5.39 1.89
N VAL A 97 8.75 6.20 2.33
CA VAL A 97 7.31 5.93 2.25
C VAL A 97 6.64 6.83 1.22
N ILE A 98 5.97 6.23 0.25
CA ILE A 98 5.19 6.92 -0.78
C ILE A 98 3.71 6.64 -0.53
N TYR A 99 2.95 7.69 -0.28
CA TYR A 99 1.50 7.63 -0.14
C TYR A 99 0.80 7.89 -1.47
N LEU A 100 0.02 6.91 -1.95
CA LEU A 100 -0.87 7.08 -3.09
C LEU A 100 -2.25 7.51 -2.58
N LYS A 101 -2.48 8.82 -2.57
CA LYS A 101 -3.73 9.45 -2.15
C LYS A 101 -4.76 9.33 -3.27
N ILE A 102 -6.03 9.13 -2.92
CA ILE A 102 -7.12 9.03 -3.89
C ILE A 102 -8.40 9.62 -3.30
N SER A 103 -9.20 10.30 -4.12
CA SER A 103 -10.52 10.78 -3.72
C SER A 103 -11.49 9.63 -3.48
N ILE A 104 -12.45 9.83 -2.59
CA ILE A 104 -13.48 8.82 -2.28
C ILE A 104 -14.27 8.42 -3.53
N GLU A 105 -14.58 9.38 -4.41
CA GLU A 105 -15.31 9.16 -5.65
C GLU A 105 -14.55 8.21 -6.56
N THR A 106 -13.30 8.53 -6.87
CA THR A 106 -12.44 7.71 -7.74
C THR A 106 -12.14 6.35 -7.10
N GLN A 107 -11.93 6.34 -5.78
CA GLN A 107 -11.73 5.10 -5.04
C GLN A 107 -12.93 4.17 -5.16
N PHE A 108 -14.14 4.70 -4.95
CA PHE A 108 -15.38 3.93 -5.05
C PHE A 108 -15.57 3.32 -6.43
N GLU A 109 -15.40 4.10 -7.50
CA GLU A 109 -15.50 3.60 -8.88
C GLU A 109 -14.46 2.50 -9.16
N ARG A 110 -13.22 2.66 -8.73
CA ARG A 110 -12.16 1.66 -8.93
C ARG A 110 -12.40 0.37 -8.12
N VAL A 111 -12.97 0.48 -6.92
CA VAL A 111 -13.28 -0.68 -6.07
C VAL A 111 -14.50 -1.42 -6.61
N LYS A 112 -15.57 -0.71 -7.00
CA LYS A 112 -16.78 -1.28 -7.58
C LYS A 112 -16.52 -2.06 -8.87
N SER A 113 -15.59 -1.61 -9.69
CA SER A 113 -15.24 -2.29 -10.95
C SER A 113 -14.47 -3.61 -10.75
N ARG A 114 -14.01 -3.92 -9.54
CA ARG A 114 -13.22 -5.13 -9.21
C ARG A 114 -14.11 -6.22 -8.64
N THR A 115 -14.91 -6.86 -9.47
CA THR A 115 -15.88 -7.92 -9.12
C THR A 115 -15.27 -9.20 -8.52
N HIS A 116 -13.95 -9.36 -8.58
CA HIS A 116 -13.28 -10.60 -8.15
C HIS A 116 -12.77 -10.63 -6.70
N ARG A 117 -13.12 -9.63 -5.88
CA ARG A 117 -12.75 -9.64 -4.45
C ARG A 117 -14.01 -9.68 -3.58
N PRO A 118 -14.38 -10.85 -3.00
CA PRO A 118 -15.60 -11.01 -2.20
C PRO A 118 -15.74 -10.01 -1.03
N LEU A 119 -14.61 -9.62 -0.44
CA LEU A 119 -14.56 -8.62 0.65
C LEU A 119 -14.97 -7.20 0.20
N LEU A 120 -15.08 -6.95 -1.11
CA LEU A 120 -15.44 -5.64 -1.67
C LEU A 120 -16.90 -5.56 -2.13
N ASN A 121 -17.64 -6.66 -2.10
CA ASN A 121 -19.02 -6.70 -2.64
C ASN A 121 -20.00 -5.79 -1.88
N ASN A 122 -19.68 -5.38 -0.65
CA ASN A 122 -20.52 -4.54 0.20
C ASN A 122 -19.87 -3.18 0.55
N VAL A 123 -18.82 -2.78 -0.17
CA VAL A 123 -18.16 -1.50 0.11
C VAL A 123 -19.02 -0.36 -0.40
N THR A 124 -19.44 0.50 0.51
CA THR A 124 -20.18 1.74 0.24
C THR A 124 -19.24 2.94 0.26
N LYS A 125 -19.70 4.09 -0.27
CA LYS A 125 -18.95 5.34 -0.11
C LYS A 125 -18.77 5.70 1.36
N ASP A 126 -19.78 5.48 2.19
CA ASP A 126 -19.71 5.77 3.63
C ASP A 126 -18.64 4.92 4.32
N THR A 127 -18.51 3.64 3.94
CA THR A 127 -17.42 2.78 4.41
C THR A 127 -16.06 3.38 4.05
N LEU A 128 -15.88 3.85 2.81
CA LEU A 128 -14.63 4.46 2.37
C LEU A 128 -14.33 5.77 3.11
N VAL A 129 -15.34 6.61 3.34
CA VAL A 129 -15.22 7.84 4.13
C VAL A 129 -14.78 7.51 5.55
N GLN A 130 -15.37 6.48 6.18
CA GLN A 130 -14.99 6.08 7.52
C GLN A 130 -13.54 5.57 7.58
N LEU A 131 -13.13 4.75 6.62
CA LEU A 131 -11.74 4.26 6.53
C LEU A 131 -10.74 5.41 6.28
N ASP A 132 -11.12 6.42 5.49
CA ASP A 132 -10.29 7.59 5.27
C ASP A 132 -10.13 8.43 6.54
N LYS A 133 -11.22 8.64 7.30
CA LYS A 133 -11.15 9.30 8.61
C LYS A 133 -10.21 8.59 9.59
N GLU A 134 -10.20 7.26 9.58
CA GLU A 134 -9.34 6.46 10.47
C GLU A 134 -7.86 6.47 10.05
N ARG A 135 -7.58 6.50 8.75
CA ARG A 135 -6.26 6.16 8.21
C ARG A 135 -5.60 7.32 7.44
N GLY A 136 -6.38 8.24 6.90
CA GLY A 136 -5.90 9.30 6.01
C GLY A 136 -4.80 10.15 6.66
N SER A 137 -5.03 10.59 7.90
CA SER A 137 -4.04 11.36 8.66
C SER A 137 -2.78 10.55 8.98
N VAL A 138 -2.91 9.24 9.19
CA VAL A 138 -1.77 8.35 9.44
C VAL A 138 -0.94 8.19 8.17
N TYR A 139 -1.58 7.95 7.01
CA TYR A 139 -0.86 7.89 5.74
C TYR A 139 -0.04 9.16 5.49
N SER A 140 -0.68 10.35 5.61
CA SER A 140 0.03 11.61 5.42
C SER A 140 1.13 11.83 6.45
N GLY A 141 0.89 11.45 7.71
CA GLY A 141 1.83 11.67 8.81
C GLY A 141 3.13 10.84 8.75
N ILE A 142 3.15 9.74 7.99
CA ILE A 142 4.34 8.89 7.85
C ILE A 142 4.96 8.93 6.45
N SER A 143 4.32 9.55 5.48
CA SER A 143 4.81 9.59 4.10
C SER A 143 5.89 10.65 3.91
N ASN A 144 6.91 10.29 3.14
CA ASN A 144 7.93 11.23 2.66
C ASN A 144 7.49 11.89 1.34
N ILE A 145 6.70 11.15 0.54
CA ILE A 145 6.17 11.58 -0.74
C ILE A 145 4.68 11.26 -0.79
N GLU A 146 3.84 12.25 -1.13
CA GLU A 146 2.42 12.05 -1.41
C GLU A 146 2.16 12.26 -2.89
N VAL A 147 1.37 11.39 -3.51
CA VAL A 147 0.92 11.54 -4.90
C VAL A 147 -0.59 11.34 -4.97
N ASP A 148 -1.32 12.36 -5.40
CA ASP A 148 -2.76 12.24 -5.67
C ASP A 148 -2.95 11.55 -7.03
N VAL A 149 -3.56 10.36 -6.98
CA VAL A 149 -3.78 9.49 -8.15
C VAL A 149 -5.22 9.52 -8.66
N SER A 150 -6.03 10.46 -8.16
CA SER A 150 -7.47 10.52 -8.45
C SER A 150 -7.76 10.71 -9.93
N ASN A 151 -7.02 11.61 -10.58
CA ASN A 151 -7.25 12.04 -11.96
C ASN A 151 -6.07 11.75 -12.89
N LEU A 152 -5.14 10.91 -12.46
CA LEU A 152 -3.94 10.57 -13.21
C LEU A 152 -4.06 9.15 -13.79
N ASP A 153 -3.54 8.94 -14.98
CA ASP A 153 -3.31 7.61 -15.49
C ASP A 153 -2.04 6.98 -14.88
N LYS A 154 -1.75 5.73 -15.23
CA LYS A 154 -0.64 4.98 -14.64
C LYS A 154 0.74 5.57 -14.98
N GLU A 155 0.88 6.10 -16.18
CA GLU A 155 2.13 6.66 -16.69
C GLU A 155 2.42 7.99 -16.04
N ASP A 156 1.40 8.82 -15.88
CA ASP A 156 1.48 10.12 -15.18
C ASP A 156 1.79 9.94 -13.69
N VAL A 157 1.15 8.95 -13.04
CA VAL A 157 1.47 8.62 -11.63
C VAL A 157 2.92 8.19 -11.50
N LEU A 158 3.39 7.27 -12.36
CA LEU A 158 4.77 6.80 -12.33
C LEU A 158 5.76 7.94 -12.56
N SER A 159 5.53 8.77 -13.57
CA SER A 159 6.37 9.93 -13.90
C SER A 159 6.43 10.92 -12.74
N THR A 160 5.30 11.16 -12.07
CA THR A 160 5.22 12.02 -10.89
C THR A 160 6.01 11.44 -9.72
N ILE A 161 5.91 10.13 -9.47
CA ILE A 161 6.68 9.46 -8.43
C ILE A 161 8.19 9.60 -8.72
N ILE A 162 8.64 9.28 -9.92
CA ILE A 162 10.07 9.36 -10.29
C ILE A 162 10.61 10.77 -10.08
N ARG A 163 9.94 11.80 -10.59
CA ARG A 163 10.36 13.20 -10.41
C ARG A 163 10.45 13.58 -8.92
N ARG A 164 9.52 13.11 -8.08
CA ARG A 164 9.58 13.40 -6.63
C ARG A 164 10.67 12.61 -5.92
N LEU A 165 10.98 11.40 -6.38
CA LEU A 165 12.12 10.62 -5.88
C LEU A 165 13.45 11.32 -6.16
N GLU A 166 13.64 11.83 -7.37
CA GLU A 166 14.82 12.60 -7.76
C GLU A 166 14.99 13.81 -6.83
N SER A 167 13.93 14.62 -6.70
CA SER A 167 13.94 15.79 -5.80
C SER A 167 14.14 15.44 -4.32
N TYR A 168 13.67 14.28 -3.88
CA TYR A 168 13.89 13.80 -2.51
C TYR A 168 15.34 13.39 -2.28
N SER A 169 15.95 12.70 -3.26
CA SER A 169 17.35 12.24 -3.20
C SER A 169 18.36 13.39 -3.24
N GLU A 170 18.02 14.53 -3.88
CA GLU A 170 18.86 15.73 -3.91
C GLU A 170 18.90 16.49 -2.56
N LYS A 171 17.90 16.25 -1.69
CA LYS A 171 17.75 16.97 -0.41
C LYS A 171 18.24 16.19 0.81
N ASN A 172 18.48 14.90 0.64
CA ASN A 172 18.86 13.95 1.70
C ASN A 172 20.09 13.11 1.30
#